data_dbc2331793acbda4057a0247e8f3d7e4
#
_entry.id   dbc2331793acbda4057a0247e8f3d7e4
#
_cell.length_a   1.000
_cell.length_b   1.000
_cell.length_c   1.000
_cell.angle_alpha   90.00
_cell.angle_beta   90.00
_cell.angle_gamma   90.00
#
_symmetry.space_group_name_H-M   'P 1'
#
loop_
_entity.id
_entity.type
_entity.pdbx_description
1 polymer ?
#
loop_
_entity_poly.entity_id
_entity_poly.type
_entity_poly.pdbx_seq_one_letter_code
_entity_poly.pdbx_strand_id
1 'polypeptide(L)'
;MEPLARFEEIKIPLIEPVHGLEAVSGVLGVPEWWPTGARVSVVLAHGASGSKDDPLLVALQQALTERKVLTLRFNFPFAEAEKSKPDPMPVLERTLRHAIATLGRDPTAAPAHLFIGGRGLGGRVAANLATSQVRSDGLFFLGFPLHPPGRPAELRVDRLFRIVSPMLFVQGTRDRSCEIPVLRKTLVRVGAPTTLHVIDEADQSFRVPRKTGRSAADVHREILTVLDAWIERVLGG
;
A
#
# COMPACT_ATOMS: atom_id res chain seq x y z
N MET A 1 19.66 27.51 2.81
CA MET A 1 19.49 26.13 3.34
C MET A 1 18.37 25.53 2.51
N GLU A 2 18.68 24.52 1.71
CA GLU A 2 17.69 23.85 0.88
C GLU A 2 16.66 23.16 1.79
N PRO A 3 15.36 23.24 1.47
CA PRO A 3 14.34 22.56 2.25
C PRO A 3 14.52 21.05 2.05
N LEU A 4 14.83 20.34 3.13
CA LEU A 4 14.95 18.87 3.13
C LEU A 4 13.57 18.21 3.18
N ALA A 5 13.46 17.00 2.67
CA ALA A 5 12.28 16.16 2.89
C ALA A 5 11.97 16.05 4.40
N ARG A 6 10.71 16.20 4.78
CA ARG A 6 10.29 16.17 6.19
C ARG A 6 9.19 15.15 6.42
N PHE A 7 9.15 14.61 7.64
CA PHE A 7 8.16 13.63 8.06
C PHE A 7 7.38 14.21 9.24
N GLU A 8 6.06 14.30 9.08
CA GLU A 8 5.16 14.96 10.02
C GLU A 8 4.17 13.93 10.59
N GLU A 9 4.13 13.82 11.91
CA GLU A 9 3.06 13.07 12.58
C GLU A 9 1.75 13.83 12.43
N ILE A 10 0.72 13.15 11.95
CA ILE A 10 -0.59 13.74 11.72
C ILE A 10 -1.69 12.90 12.37
N LYS A 11 -2.85 13.51 12.58
CA LYS A 11 -4.09 12.83 12.99
C LYS A 11 -5.07 12.81 11.83
N ILE A 12 -5.58 11.63 11.54
CA ILE A 12 -6.60 11.37 10.52
C ILE A 12 -7.92 11.15 11.25
N PRO A 13 -8.88 12.08 11.15
CA PRO A 13 -10.16 11.96 11.87
C PRO A 13 -10.98 10.79 11.33
N LEU A 14 -11.71 10.14 12.21
CA LEU A 14 -12.71 9.14 11.90
C LEU A 14 -14.09 9.81 11.85
N ILE A 15 -14.98 9.42 10.94
CA ILE A 15 -16.37 9.96 10.88
C ILE A 15 -17.12 9.54 12.14
N GLU A 16 -16.93 8.30 12.53
CA GLU A 16 -17.53 7.70 13.72
C GLU A 16 -16.41 7.14 14.59
N PRO A 17 -16.48 7.30 15.92
CA PRO A 17 -15.50 6.70 16.81
C PRO A 17 -15.42 5.18 16.64
N VAL A 18 -14.20 4.64 16.57
CA VAL A 18 -13.93 3.20 16.51
C VAL A 18 -13.04 2.85 17.68
N HIS A 19 -13.41 1.89 18.50
CA HIS A 19 -12.71 1.53 19.73
C HIS A 19 -12.55 2.71 20.71
N GLY A 20 -13.45 3.70 20.67
CA GLY A 20 -13.33 4.94 21.45
C GLY A 20 -12.35 5.97 20.88
N LEU A 21 -11.77 5.70 19.71
CA LEU A 21 -10.86 6.63 19.01
C LEU A 21 -11.65 7.53 18.07
N GLU A 22 -11.39 8.83 18.11
CA GLU A 22 -11.93 9.83 17.19
C GLU A 22 -11.00 10.08 15.98
N ALA A 23 -9.74 9.65 16.07
CA ALA A 23 -8.75 9.78 15.03
C ALA A 23 -7.72 8.65 15.12
N VAL A 24 -7.04 8.37 14.02
CA VAL A 24 -5.88 7.48 13.96
C VAL A 24 -4.62 8.27 13.60
N SER A 25 -3.46 7.77 14.01
CA SER A 25 -2.18 8.39 13.69
C SER A 25 -1.70 8.02 12.30
N GLY A 26 -1.01 8.96 11.66
CA GLY A 26 -0.31 8.78 10.40
C GLY A 26 1.00 9.57 10.38
N VAL A 27 1.83 9.26 9.40
CA VAL A 27 3.05 10.01 9.10
C VAL A 27 2.99 10.46 7.66
N LEU A 28 2.99 11.78 7.47
CA LEU A 28 3.06 12.42 6.17
C LEU A 28 4.53 12.68 5.81
N GLY A 29 4.99 12.12 4.71
CA GLY A 29 6.29 12.42 4.13
C GLY A 29 6.14 13.50 3.06
N VAL A 30 6.58 14.71 3.36
CA VAL A 30 6.51 15.86 2.46
C VAL A 30 7.86 16.01 1.76
N PRO A 31 7.92 15.83 0.45
CA PRO A 31 9.16 15.95 -0.28
C PRO A 31 9.62 17.41 -0.34
N GLU A 32 10.90 17.54 -0.61
CA GLU A 32 11.51 18.84 -0.92
C GLU A 32 10.78 19.53 -2.09
N TRP A 33 10.59 20.84 -1.97
CA TRP A 33 9.92 21.66 -2.99
C TRP A 33 8.46 21.29 -3.31
N TRP A 34 7.80 20.53 -2.42
CA TRP A 34 6.36 20.32 -2.58
C TRP A 34 5.58 21.64 -2.49
N PRO A 35 4.62 21.90 -3.40
CA PRO A 35 3.96 21.00 -4.36
C PRO A 35 4.42 21.18 -5.83
N THR A 36 5.69 21.31 -6.09
CA THR A 36 6.24 21.46 -7.45
C THR A 36 6.34 20.14 -8.21
N GLY A 37 6.51 20.20 -9.53
CA GLY A 37 6.66 19.04 -10.39
C GLY A 37 5.36 18.28 -10.64
N ALA A 38 5.45 16.97 -10.85
CA ALA A 38 4.32 16.10 -11.20
C ALA A 38 3.30 15.88 -10.06
N ARG A 39 3.64 16.27 -8.84
CA ARG A 39 2.78 16.15 -7.64
C ARG A 39 2.21 14.74 -7.45
N VAL A 40 3.07 13.73 -7.49
CA VAL A 40 2.74 12.34 -7.26
C VAL A 40 2.56 12.07 -5.77
N SER A 41 1.54 11.31 -5.40
CA SER A 41 1.34 10.84 -4.02
C SER A 41 1.17 9.34 -3.93
N VAL A 42 1.61 8.78 -2.80
CA VAL A 42 1.51 7.35 -2.48
C VAL A 42 0.96 7.17 -1.08
N VAL A 43 -0.12 6.40 -0.95
CA VAL A 43 -0.70 6.00 0.35
C VAL A 43 -0.35 4.53 0.63
N LEU A 44 0.26 4.31 1.78
CA LEU A 44 0.83 3.03 2.24
C LEU A 44 0.00 2.46 3.40
N ALA A 45 -0.78 1.41 3.15
CA ALA A 45 -1.60 0.75 4.14
C ALA A 45 -0.93 -0.52 4.70
N HIS A 46 -0.94 -0.69 6.02
CA HIS A 46 -0.28 -1.82 6.68
C HIS A 46 -1.08 -3.13 6.66
N GLY A 47 -0.42 -4.24 6.95
CA GLY A 47 -1.01 -5.57 7.03
C GLY A 47 -1.79 -5.84 8.33
N ALA A 48 -2.42 -7.02 8.42
CA ALA A 48 -3.28 -7.41 9.54
C ALA A 48 -2.58 -7.49 10.90
N SER A 49 -1.29 -7.75 10.93
CA SER A 49 -0.45 -7.82 12.14
C SER A 49 0.57 -6.68 12.22
N GLY A 50 0.40 -5.63 11.41
CA GLY A 50 1.32 -4.51 11.34
C GLY A 50 0.69 -3.21 11.85
N SER A 51 1.46 -2.15 11.73
CA SER A 51 1.07 -0.77 12.00
C SER A 51 1.69 0.16 10.96
N LYS A 52 1.46 1.46 11.09
CA LYS A 52 2.16 2.48 10.30
C LYS A 52 3.70 2.35 10.39
N ASP A 53 4.21 1.73 11.44
CA ASP A 53 5.64 1.56 11.70
C ASP A 53 6.22 0.24 11.17
N ASP A 54 5.51 -0.44 10.27
CA ASP A 54 6.03 -1.59 9.54
C ASP A 54 7.34 -1.22 8.81
N PRO A 55 8.44 -1.96 9.04
CA PRO A 55 9.76 -1.59 8.51
C PRO A 55 9.82 -1.44 6.99
N LEU A 56 9.06 -2.25 6.24
CA LEU A 56 8.98 -2.11 4.79
C LEU A 56 8.28 -0.81 4.40
N LEU A 57 7.15 -0.48 5.05
CA LEU A 57 6.40 0.75 4.75
C LEU A 57 7.21 2.00 5.13
N VAL A 58 7.94 1.95 6.24
CA VAL A 58 8.87 3.03 6.63
C VAL A 58 9.95 3.23 5.58
N ALA A 59 10.61 2.16 5.14
CA ALA A 59 11.67 2.22 4.13
C ALA A 59 11.13 2.74 2.78
N LEU A 60 9.95 2.29 2.35
CA LEU A 60 9.31 2.77 1.13
C LEU A 60 8.93 4.24 1.25
N GLN A 61 8.35 4.68 2.37
CA GLN A 61 8.02 6.08 2.60
C GLN A 61 9.24 6.97 2.50
N GLN A 62 10.31 6.65 3.23
CA GLN A 62 11.55 7.45 3.22
C GLN A 62 12.10 7.60 1.80
N ALA A 63 12.29 6.48 1.12
CA ALA A 63 12.90 6.48 -0.20
C ALA A 63 12.02 7.15 -1.29
N LEU A 64 10.70 6.99 -1.24
CA LEU A 64 9.78 7.65 -2.17
C LEU A 64 9.71 9.16 -1.90
N THR A 65 9.72 9.58 -0.61
CA THR A 65 9.71 11.01 -0.27
C THR A 65 10.98 11.70 -0.76
N GLU A 66 12.14 11.06 -0.64
CA GLU A 66 13.40 11.55 -1.20
C GLU A 66 13.37 11.65 -2.74
N ARG A 67 12.52 10.87 -3.41
CA ARG A 67 12.26 10.92 -4.86
C ARG A 67 11.14 11.88 -5.26
N LYS A 68 10.81 12.84 -4.42
CA LYS A 68 9.80 13.89 -4.65
C LYS A 68 8.36 13.39 -4.70
N VAL A 69 8.06 12.27 -4.06
CA VAL A 69 6.70 11.73 -3.90
C VAL A 69 6.14 12.12 -2.53
N LEU A 70 4.96 12.71 -2.50
CA LEU A 70 4.21 12.93 -1.25
C LEU A 70 3.73 11.57 -0.74
N THR A 71 4.04 11.21 0.50
CA THR A 71 3.74 9.87 1.01
C THR A 71 2.93 9.94 2.29
N LEU A 72 2.04 8.98 2.49
CA LEU A 72 1.28 8.84 3.73
C LEU A 72 1.25 7.36 4.15
N ARG A 73 1.72 7.06 5.36
CA ARG A 73 1.46 5.82 6.07
C ARG A 73 0.64 6.12 7.32
N PHE A 74 -0.25 5.23 7.71
CA PHE A 74 -1.20 5.47 8.80
C PHE A 74 -1.58 4.17 9.50
N ASN A 75 -2.17 4.28 10.69
CA ASN A 75 -2.76 3.15 11.39
C ASN A 75 -4.24 2.97 11.01
N PHE A 76 -4.66 1.72 10.78
CA PHE A 76 -6.07 1.36 10.89
C PHE A 76 -6.49 1.40 12.38
N PRO A 77 -7.80 1.59 12.68
CA PRO A 77 -8.26 1.74 14.07
C PRO A 77 -7.88 0.58 14.97
N PHE A 78 -7.93 -0.67 14.48
CA PHE A 78 -7.52 -1.83 15.27
C PHE A 78 -6.05 -1.76 15.69
N ALA A 79 -5.16 -1.28 14.82
CA ALA A 79 -3.74 -1.13 15.14
C ALA A 79 -3.49 0.05 16.10
N GLU A 80 -4.21 1.17 15.92
CA GLU A 80 -4.15 2.30 16.83
C GLU A 80 -4.64 1.93 18.23
N ALA A 81 -5.66 1.08 18.33
CA ALA A 81 -6.23 0.57 19.59
C ALA A 81 -5.53 -0.70 20.11
N GLU A 82 -4.40 -1.09 19.52
CA GLU A 82 -3.61 -2.28 19.89
C GLU A 82 -4.44 -3.58 19.92
N LYS A 83 -5.44 -3.69 19.02
CA LYS A 83 -6.25 -4.90 18.88
C LYS A 83 -5.55 -5.93 18.02
N SER A 84 -5.65 -7.20 18.40
CA SER A 84 -5.05 -8.32 17.66
C SER A 84 -5.82 -8.70 16.40
N LYS A 85 -7.10 -8.32 16.30
CA LYS A 85 -7.97 -8.65 15.17
C LYS A 85 -8.27 -7.40 14.36
N PRO A 86 -8.14 -7.45 13.02
CA PRO A 86 -8.56 -6.35 12.16
C PRO A 86 -10.04 -6.02 12.29
N ASP A 87 -10.36 -4.75 12.09
CA ASP A 87 -11.73 -4.27 11.98
C ASP A 87 -12.46 -4.86 10.75
N PRO A 88 -13.80 -4.83 10.74
CA PRO A 88 -14.57 -5.15 9.55
C PRO A 88 -14.16 -4.29 8.34
N MET A 89 -14.20 -4.90 7.15
CA MET A 89 -13.77 -4.26 5.91
C MET A 89 -14.36 -2.85 5.69
N PRO A 90 -15.66 -2.57 5.96
CA PRO A 90 -16.21 -1.22 5.80
C PRO A 90 -15.53 -0.16 6.68
N VAL A 91 -15.07 -0.53 7.88
CA VAL A 91 -14.32 0.38 8.77
C VAL A 91 -12.96 0.69 8.17
N LEU A 92 -12.25 -0.34 7.69
CA LEU A 92 -10.94 -0.19 7.06
C LEU A 92 -11.00 0.66 5.79
N GLU A 93 -12.01 0.43 4.95
CA GLU A 93 -12.24 1.21 3.73
C GLU A 93 -12.52 2.68 4.03
N ARG A 94 -13.37 2.98 5.05
CA ARG A 94 -13.63 4.37 5.49
C ARG A 94 -12.35 5.03 5.99
N THR A 95 -11.56 4.33 6.80
CA THR A 95 -10.29 4.87 7.32
C THR A 95 -9.32 5.20 6.19
N LEU A 96 -9.14 4.29 5.23
CA LEU A 96 -8.28 4.53 4.07
C LEU A 96 -8.80 5.71 3.22
N ARG A 97 -10.10 5.84 3.02
CA ARG A 97 -10.71 6.98 2.32
C ARG A 97 -10.39 8.31 3.02
N HIS A 98 -10.42 8.35 4.36
CA HIS A 98 -10.06 9.54 5.13
C HIS A 98 -8.57 9.85 5.06
N ALA A 99 -7.73 8.82 5.08
CA ALA A 99 -6.29 8.99 4.87
C ALA A 99 -6.01 9.64 3.51
N ILE A 100 -6.66 9.17 2.44
CA ILE A 100 -6.56 9.77 1.11
C ILE A 100 -7.07 11.22 1.11
N ALA A 101 -8.22 11.48 1.70
CA ALA A 101 -8.80 12.83 1.76
C ALA A 101 -7.90 13.83 2.49
N THR A 102 -7.09 13.36 3.44
CA THR A 102 -6.13 14.20 4.16
C THR A 102 -5.07 14.81 3.24
N LEU A 103 -4.68 14.12 2.16
CA LEU A 103 -3.71 14.63 1.18
C LEU A 103 -4.25 15.82 0.36
N GLY A 104 -5.55 15.93 0.21
CA GLY A 104 -6.22 16.99 -0.56
C GLY A 104 -6.78 18.14 0.29
N ARG A 105 -6.44 18.21 1.60
CA ARG A 105 -6.98 19.27 2.50
C ARG A 105 -6.56 20.68 2.11
N ASP A 106 -5.34 20.83 1.62
CA ASP A 106 -4.88 22.07 1.03
C ASP A 106 -5.00 21.97 -0.50
N PRO A 107 -5.96 22.67 -1.12
CA PRO A 107 -6.14 22.62 -2.59
C PRO A 107 -4.92 23.10 -3.37
N THR A 108 -4.10 24.00 -2.79
CA THR A 108 -2.90 24.54 -3.44
C THR A 108 -1.75 23.54 -3.45
N ALA A 109 -1.77 22.61 -2.52
CA ALA A 109 -0.78 21.56 -2.35
C ALA A 109 -1.34 20.15 -2.65
N ALA A 110 -2.56 20.04 -3.16
CA ALA A 110 -3.18 18.76 -3.47
C ALA A 110 -2.38 17.98 -4.55
N PRO A 111 -2.20 16.66 -4.38
CA PRO A 111 -1.54 15.84 -5.40
C PRO A 111 -2.34 15.81 -6.71
N ALA A 112 -1.64 15.71 -7.83
CA ALA A 112 -2.24 15.51 -9.15
C ALA A 112 -2.41 14.02 -9.46
N HIS A 113 -1.51 13.19 -8.92
CA HIS A 113 -1.49 11.74 -9.13
C HIS A 113 -1.54 11.01 -7.80
N LEU A 114 -2.34 9.95 -7.73
CA LEU A 114 -2.55 9.16 -6.53
C LEU A 114 -2.32 7.68 -6.79
N PHE A 115 -1.39 7.09 -6.06
CA PHE A 115 -1.18 5.65 -5.99
C PHE A 115 -1.54 5.13 -4.60
N ILE A 116 -2.26 4.02 -4.54
CA ILE A 116 -2.75 3.46 -3.28
C ILE A 116 -2.35 2.00 -3.21
N GLY A 117 -1.85 1.58 -2.07
CA GLY A 117 -1.55 0.17 -1.88
C GLY A 117 -1.08 -0.15 -0.48
N GLY A 118 -0.48 -1.31 -0.33
CA GLY A 118 0.03 -1.72 0.96
C GLY A 118 0.25 -3.22 1.10
N ARG A 119 0.60 -3.62 2.31
CA ARG A 119 0.87 -5.01 2.66
C ARG A 119 -0.40 -5.80 2.94
N GLY A 120 -0.50 -7.00 2.38
CA GLY A 120 -1.50 -8.00 2.74
C GLY A 120 -2.92 -7.45 2.84
N LEU A 121 -3.43 -7.28 4.05
CA LEU A 121 -4.73 -6.68 4.33
C LEU A 121 -4.84 -5.26 3.75
N GLY A 122 -3.82 -4.43 3.91
CA GLY A 122 -3.81 -3.06 3.38
C GLY A 122 -4.01 -3.03 1.87
N GLY A 123 -3.35 -3.92 1.14
CA GLY A 123 -3.57 -4.09 -0.30
C GLY A 123 -5.01 -4.53 -0.63
N ARG A 124 -5.58 -5.43 0.16
CA ARG A 124 -6.99 -5.84 -0.02
C ARG A 124 -7.97 -4.68 0.23
N VAL A 125 -7.73 -3.86 1.24
CA VAL A 125 -8.55 -2.67 1.52
C VAL A 125 -8.45 -1.70 0.35
N ALA A 126 -7.25 -1.47 -0.20
CA ALA A 126 -7.05 -0.64 -1.38
C ALA A 126 -7.81 -1.19 -2.60
N ALA A 127 -7.74 -2.51 -2.86
CA ALA A 127 -8.49 -3.15 -3.96
C ALA A 127 -10.01 -3.00 -3.81
N ASN A 128 -10.53 -3.15 -2.59
CA ASN A 128 -11.95 -2.96 -2.32
C ASN A 128 -12.37 -1.49 -2.54
N LEU A 129 -11.59 -0.55 -1.98
CA LEU A 129 -11.87 0.87 -2.09
C LEU A 129 -11.85 1.36 -3.55
N ALA A 130 -10.95 0.85 -4.39
CA ALA A 130 -10.87 1.19 -5.80
C ALA A 130 -12.11 0.82 -6.61
N THR A 131 -12.94 -0.13 -6.12
CA THR A 131 -14.23 -0.46 -6.74
C THR A 131 -15.36 0.46 -6.30
N SER A 132 -15.13 1.42 -5.40
CA SER A 132 -16.12 2.28 -4.77
C SER A 132 -15.81 3.78 -4.96
N GLN A 133 -15.70 4.24 -6.20
CA GLN A 133 -15.58 5.66 -6.59
C GLN A 133 -14.31 6.42 -6.15
N VAL A 134 -13.31 5.78 -5.56
CA VAL A 134 -12.01 6.42 -5.34
C VAL A 134 -11.17 6.27 -6.60
N ARG A 135 -10.89 7.39 -7.25
CA ARG A 135 -9.98 7.41 -8.40
C ARG A 135 -8.55 7.34 -7.94
N SER A 136 -7.77 6.47 -8.58
CA SER A 136 -6.32 6.38 -8.40
C SER A 136 -5.67 6.12 -9.76
N ASP A 137 -4.46 6.62 -9.95
CA ASP A 137 -3.67 6.36 -11.16
C ASP A 137 -3.16 4.92 -11.18
N GLY A 138 -2.97 4.31 -10.02
CA GLY A 138 -2.59 2.91 -9.92
C GLY A 138 -2.70 2.35 -8.51
N LEU A 139 -2.73 1.02 -8.44
CA LEU A 139 -2.77 0.26 -7.19
C LEU A 139 -1.57 -0.68 -7.10
N PHE A 140 -0.99 -0.80 -5.91
CA PHE A 140 0.11 -1.75 -5.70
C PHE A 140 -0.16 -2.64 -4.48
N PHE A 141 0.20 -3.90 -4.61
CA PHE A 141 -0.08 -4.93 -3.63
C PHE A 141 1.21 -5.65 -3.24
N LEU A 142 1.56 -5.54 -1.97
CA LEU A 142 2.73 -6.16 -1.38
C LEU A 142 2.30 -7.41 -0.59
N GLY A 143 2.42 -8.59 -1.21
CA GLY A 143 1.92 -9.84 -0.63
C GLY A 143 0.39 -9.90 -0.61
N PHE A 144 -0.25 -9.86 -1.79
CA PHE A 144 -1.72 -9.89 -1.88
C PHE A 144 -2.27 -11.26 -1.48
N PRO A 145 -3.13 -11.36 -0.45
CA PRO A 145 -3.70 -12.63 -0.04
C PRO A 145 -4.85 -13.04 -0.98
N LEU A 146 -4.62 -14.03 -1.83
CA LEU A 146 -5.65 -14.59 -2.70
C LEU A 146 -6.72 -15.35 -1.93
N HIS A 147 -6.35 -15.96 -0.82
CA HIS A 147 -7.23 -16.78 0.01
C HIS A 147 -6.83 -16.69 1.49
N PRO A 148 -7.70 -17.05 2.43
CA PRO A 148 -7.31 -17.19 3.83
C PRO A 148 -6.21 -18.24 4.00
N PRO A 149 -5.31 -18.09 4.97
CA PRO A 149 -4.31 -19.10 5.29
C PRO A 149 -4.95 -20.48 5.50
N GLY A 150 -4.40 -21.50 4.82
CA GLY A 150 -4.88 -22.88 4.91
C GLY A 150 -6.18 -23.19 4.15
N ARG A 151 -6.71 -22.22 3.35
CA ARG A 151 -7.95 -22.41 2.58
C ARG A 151 -7.78 -21.99 1.12
N PRO A 152 -6.93 -22.66 0.35
CA PRO A 152 -6.59 -22.26 -1.03
C PRO A 152 -7.79 -22.31 -2.00
N ALA A 153 -8.84 -23.07 -1.67
CA ALA A 153 -10.06 -23.12 -2.47
C ALA A 153 -10.96 -21.87 -2.30
N GLU A 154 -10.77 -21.09 -1.23
CA GLU A 154 -11.58 -19.90 -0.97
C GLU A 154 -10.94 -18.65 -1.59
N LEU A 155 -10.89 -18.60 -2.91
CA LEU A 155 -10.32 -17.43 -3.61
C LEU A 155 -11.14 -16.17 -3.35
N ARG A 156 -10.44 -15.05 -3.08
CA ARG A 156 -11.01 -13.73 -2.81
C ARG A 156 -10.52 -12.72 -3.85
N VAL A 157 -10.87 -12.97 -5.09
CA VAL A 157 -10.35 -12.23 -6.27
C VAL A 157 -11.38 -11.39 -6.99
N ASP A 158 -12.67 -11.47 -6.61
CA ASP A 158 -13.78 -10.85 -7.35
C ASP A 158 -13.61 -9.33 -7.52
N ARG A 159 -13.01 -8.67 -6.54
CA ARG A 159 -12.74 -7.23 -6.60
C ARG A 159 -11.73 -6.88 -7.68
N LEU A 160 -10.73 -7.72 -7.92
CA LEU A 160 -9.69 -7.48 -8.92
C LEU A 160 -10.28 -7.35 -10.33
N PHE A 161 -11.36 -8.08 -10.64
CA PHE A 161 -12.03 -8.03 -11.94
C PHE A 161 -12.83 -6.75 -12.19
N ARG A 162 -13.03 -5.91 -11.16
CA ARG A 162 -13.77 -4.64 -11.26
C ARG A 162 -12.85 -3.42 -11.24
N ILE A 163 -11.57 -3.61 -11.01
CA ILE A 163 -10.59 -2.53 -10.99
C ILE A 163 -10.24 -2.18 -12.43
N VAL A 164 -10.22 -0.90 -12.74
CA VAL A 164 -9.84 -0.36 -14.06
C VAL A 164 -8.46 0.27 -14.08
N SER A 165 -7.96 0.69 -12.91
CA SER A 165 -6.61 1.26 -12.77
C SER A 165 -5.53 0.20 -12.94
N PRO A 166 -4.34 0.55 -13.47
CA PRO A 166 -3.19 -0.34 -13.49
C PRO A 166 -2.86 -0.91 -12.11
N MET A 167 -2.42 -2.15 -12.05
CA MET A 167 -2.09 -2.84 -10.81
C MET A 167 -0.69 -3.45 -10.84
N LEU A 168 0.08 -3.20 -9.78
CA LEU A 168 1.34 -3.89 -9.50
C LEU A 168 1.14 -4.91 -8.38
N PHE A 169 1.55 -6.14 -8.62
CA PHE A 169 1.66 -7.19 -7.60
C PHE A 169 3.13 -7.49 -7.34
N VAL A 170 3.56 -7.37 -6.10
CA VAL A 170 4.85 -7.87 -5.62
C VAL A 170 4.57 -9.04 -4.70
N GLN A 171 5.04 -10.24 -5.05
CA GLN A 171 4.63 -11.47 -4.38
C GLN A 171 5.82 -12.39 -4.09
N GLY A 172 5.90 -12.88 -2.86
CA GLY A 172 6.90 -13.88 -2.47
C GLY A 172 6.52 -15.30 -2.90
N THR A 173 7.50 -16.12 -3.31
CA THR A 173 7.26 -17.52 -3.70
C THR A 173 6.87 -18.43 -2.54
N ARG A 174 7.13 -18.02 -1.29
CA ARG A 174 6.78 -18.78 -0.08
C ARG A 174 5.59 -18.20 0.68
N ASP A 175 4.83 -17.31 0.06
CA ASP A 175 3.60 -16.79 0.65
C ASP A 175 2.50 -17.86 0.63
N ARG A 176 2.08 -18.30 1.84
CA ARG A 176 1.06 -19.32 2.02
C ARG A 176 -0.37 -18.85 1.75
N SER A 177 -0.56 -17.55 1.53
CA SER A 177 -1.87 -16.98 1.19
C SER A 177 -2.01 -16.67 -0.30
N CYS A 178 -0.96 -16.92 -1.10
CA CYS A 178 -0.95 -16.61 -2.51
C CYS A 178 0.03 -17.52 -3.28
N GLU A 179 -0.48 -18.48 -3.98
CA GLU A 179 0.30 -19.32 -4.88
C GLU A 179 0.55 -18.59 -6.21
N ILE A 180 1.81 -18.46 -6.63
CA ILE A 180 2.18 -17.75 -7.86
C ILE A 180 1.46 -18.27 -9.09
N PRO A 181 1.33 -19.60 -9.33
CA PRO A 181 0.58 -20.11 -10.48
C PRO A 181 -0.90 -19.70 -10.47
N VAL A 182 -1.53 -19.68 -9.29
CA VAL A 182 -2.94 -19.25 -9.13
C VAL A 182 -3.07 -17.76 -9.38
N LEU A 183 -2.15 -16.95 -8.85
CA LEU A 183 -2.12 -15.51 -9.11
C LEU A 183 -1.98 -15.23 -10.62
N ARG A 184 -1.03 -15.86 -11.30
CA ARG A 184 -0.84 -15.69 -12.75
C ARG A 184 -2.11 -16.01 -13.55
N LYS A 185 -2.79 -17.13 -13.24
CA LYS A 185 -4.07 -17.50 -13.86
C LYS A 185 -5.17 -16.46 -13.60
N THR A 186 -5.18 -15.87 -12.40
CA THR A 186 -6.12 -14.82 -12.03
C THR A 186 -5.86 -13.54 -12.83
N LEU A 187 -4.60 -13.10 -12.89
CA LEU A 187 -4.22 -11.85 -13.55
C LEU A 187 -4.49 -11.85 -15.06
N VAL A 188 -4.37 -13.01 -15.74
CA VAL A 188 -4.74 -13.14 -17.16
C VAL A 188 -6.21 -12.80 -17.41
N ARG A 189 -7.07 -12.95 -16.42
CA ARG A 189 -8.52 -12.69 -16.51
C ARG A 189 -8.90 -11.28 -16.08
N VAL A 190 -7.98 -10.51 -15.52
CA VAL A 190 -8.21 -9.11 -15.11
C VAL A 190 -8.15 -8.22 -16.35
N GLY A 191 -9.14 -7.35 -16.49
CA GLY A 191 -9.23 -6.46 -17.66
C GLY A 191 -8.30 -5.24 -17.60
N ALA A 192 -7.86 -4.85 -16.40
CA ALA A 192 -6.92 -3.74 -16.23
C ALA A 192 -5.47 -4.18 -16.47
N PRO A 193 -4.55 -3.26 -16.83
CA PRO A 193 -3.13 -3.58 -16.93
C PRO A 193 -2.58 -4.11 -15.60
N THR A 194 -1.92 -5.27 -15.63
CA THR A 194 -1.31 -5.88 -14.45
C THR A 194 0.19 -6.12 -14.66
N THR A 195 0.96 -5.84 -13.63
CA THR A 195 2.39 -6.17 -13.55
C THR A 195 2.59 -7.09 -12.34
N LEU A 196 3.31 -8.20 -12.53
CA LEU A 196 3.66 -9.11 -11.45
C LEU A 196 5.19 -9.17 -11.31
N HIS A 197 5.68 -8.80 -10.13
CA HIS A 197 7.07 -9.04 -9.72
C HIS A 197 7.10 -10.12 -8.64
N VAL A 198 7.93 -11.13 -8.84
CA VAL A 198 8.05 -12.28 -7.92
C VAL A 198 9.39 -12.19 -7.19
N ILE A 199 9.35 -12.21 -5.86
CA ILE A 199 10.53 -12.27 -5.02
C ILE A 199 10.73 -13.70 -4.57
N ASP A 200 11.81 -14.30 -5.06
CA ASP A 200 12.11 -15.69 -4.76
C ASP A 200 12.45 -15.89 -3.28
N GLU A 201 12.06 -17.05 -2.74
CA GLU A 201 12.23 -17.47 -1.35
C GLU A 201 11.59 -16.52 -0.30
N ALA A 202 10.88 -15.46 -0.69
CA ALA A 202 10.22 -14.56 0.24
C ALA A 202 8.86 -15.10 0.72
N ASP A 203 8.57 -14.92 2.01
CA ASP A 203 7.25 -15.18 2.59
C ASP A 203 6.30 -13.97 2.41
N GLN A 204 5.09 -14.04 2.98
CA GLN A 204 4.09 -12.95 2.96
C GLN A 204 4.58 -11.64 3.62
N SER A 205 5.63 -11.71 4.43
CA SER A 205 6.25 -10.56 5.10
C SER A 205 7.53 -10.10 4.40
N PHE A 206 7.82 -10.68 3.24
CA PHE A 206 9.04 -10.49 2.46
C PHE A 206 10.33 -10.86 3.22
N ARG A 207 10.22 -11.79 4.17
CA ARG A 207 11.37 -12.39 4.83
C ARG A 207 11.90 -13.51 3.96
N VAL A 208 13.20 -13.53 3.77
CA VAL A 208 13.90 -14.58 3.03
C VAL A 208 14.78 -15.40 3.99
N PRO A 209 15.01 -16.69 3.76
CA PRO A 209 15.88 -17.50 4.57
C PRO A 209 17.33 -16.99 4.54
N ARG A 210 18.05 -17.13 5.65
CA ARG A 210 19.47 -16.73 5.74
C ARG A 210 20.35 -17.37 4.67
N LYS A 211 20.05 -18.58 4.24
CA LYS A 211 20.77 -19.30 3.16
C LYS A 211 20.81 -18.54 1.83
N THR A 212 19.88 -17.61 1.59
CA THR A 212 19.87 -16.80 0.36
C THR A 212 20.94 -15.74 0.32
N GLY A 213 21.60 -15.44 1.44
CA GLY A 213 22.56 -14.35 1.57
C GLY A 213 21.96 -12.94 1.46
N ARG A 214 20.65 -12.82 1.35
CA ARG A 214 19.93 -11.53 1.21
C ARG A 214 19.49 -11.01 2.57
N SER A 215 19.68 -9.73 2.80
CA SER A 215 19.15 -9.01 3.96
C SER A 215 17.71 -8.50 3.70
N ALA A 216 17.01 -8.10 4.77
CA ALA A 216 15.73 -7.41 4.63
C ALA A 216 15.87 -6.10 3.81
N ALA A 217 16.97 -5.38 4.01
CA ALA A 217 17.25 -4.15 3.25
C ALA A 217 17.39 -4.40 1.74
N ASP A 218 17.97 -5.53 1.34
CA ASP A 218 18.10 -5.89 -0.09
C ASP A 218 16.72 -6.15 -0.70
N VAL A 219 15.85 -6.85 0.02
CA VAL A 219 14.47 -7.12 -0.43
C VAL A 219 13.66 -5.81 -0.48
N HIS A 220 13.78 -4.94 0.53
CA HIS A 220 13.10 -3.64 0.54
C HIS A 220 13.55 -2.76 -0.64
N ARG A 221 14.84 -2.77 -0.95
CA ARG A 221 15.40 -2.03 -2.10
C ARG A 221 14.87 -2.56 -3.43
N GLU A 222 14.76 -3.88 -3.58
CA GLU A 222 14.17 -4.51 -4.77
C GLU A 222 12.70 -4.09 -4.93
N ILE A 223 11.90 -4.15 -3.85
CA ILE A 223 10.50 -3.73 -3.86
C ILE A 223 10.38 -2.25 -4.24
N LEU A 224 11.22 -1.39 -3.65
CA LEU A 224 11.25 0.03 -3.97
C LEU A 224 11.56 0.27 -5.45
N THR A 225 12.61 -0.37 -5.98
CA THR A 225 13.01 -0.22 -7.39
C THR A 225 11.88 -0.61 -8.34
N VAL A 226 11.19 -1.70 -8.04
CA VAL A 226 10.05 -2.17 -8.85
C VAL A 226 8.86 -1.22 -8.76
N LEU A 227 8.55 -0.73 -7.57
CA LEU A 227 7.43 0.19 -7.35
C LEU A 227 7.69 1.53 -8.05
N ASP A 228 8.87 2.09 -7.89
CA ASP A 228 9.29 3.36 -8.47
C ASP A 228 9.22 3.31 -10.02
N ALA A 229 9.87 2.33 -10.63
CA ALA A 229 9.83 2.12 -12.07
C ALA A 229 8.40 1.85 -12.61
N TRP A 230 7.55 1.22 -11.81
CA TRP A 230 6.16 0.99 -12.20
C TRP A 230 5.34 2.28 -12.14
N ILE A 231 5.52 3.12 -11.11
CA ILE A 231 4.89 4.44 -10.99
C ILE A 231 5.26 5.30 -12.20
N GLU A 232 6.56 5.41 -12.53
CA GLU A 232 7.04 6.16 -13.69
C GLU A 232 6.35 5.68 -14.98
N ARG A 233 6.30 4.38 -15.20
CA ARG A 233 5.64 3.81 -16.39
C ARG A 233 4.15 4.14 -16.47
N VAL A 234 3.43 4.12 -15.35
CA VAL A 234 2.00 4.45 -15.31
C VAL A 234 1.78 5.93 -15.63
N LEU A 235 2.70 6.79 -15.25
CA LEU A 235 2.64 8.24 -15.53
C LEU A 235 3.08 8.59 -16.96
N GLY A 236 3.46 7.62 -17.78
CA GLY A 236 3.86 7.83 -19.17
C GLY A 236 5.34 8.16 -19.35
N GLY A 237 6.16 7.77 -18.38
CA GLY A 237 7.62 7.84 -18.43
C GLY A 237 8.24 6.69 -19.22
#